data_20541667630ca9813fba75451bd0f7a0
#
_entry.id   20541667630ca9813fba75451bd0f7a0
#
_cell.length_a   1.000
_cell.length_b   1.000
_cell.length_c   1.000
_cell.angle_alpha   90.00
_cell.angle_beta   90.00
_cell.angle_gamma   90.00
#
_symmetry.space_group_name_H-M   'P 1'
#
loop_
_entity.id
_entity.type
_entity.pdbx_description
1 polymer ?
#
loop_
_entity_poly.entity_id
_entity_poly.type
_entity_poly.pdbx_seq_one_letter_code
_entity_poly.pdbx_strand_id
1 'polypeptide(L)'
;ISRGLVGSEMCIRDRYEIVATSAFRNTSNSEEARRYVENIIEHPIRIISGLEEAKLISLHPKAQKGKNKMYVDVGGGSTEIYIYRKNNHHIQSFQLGAVRLMLNKEKKKEWSRMDRWLTKHSQVDEIIGLGGNIKAFLNAYNVKKMKSEYFLKKHKEFKNLEINKKIQQFGFASDRADVIDHALDIYVRIIKKLNIKTVQSTKWGVSDSIAVKTFHELYSKKISIYEDK
;
A
#
# COMPACT_ATOMS: atom_id res chain seq x y z
N ILE A 1 0.26 7.45 -20.86
CA ILE A 1 -0.08 6.00 -20.90
C ILE A 1 0.54 5.34 -22.13
N SER A 2 0.50 5.97 -23.31
CA SER A 2 1.00 5.40 -24.57
C SER A 2 2.52 5.11 -24.59
N ARG A 3 3.35 5.89 -23.88
CA ARG A 3 4.81 5.66 -23.84
C ARG A 3 5.26 4.50 -22.96
N GLY A 4 4.43 4.08 -22.00
CA GLY A 4 4.77 2.95 -21.12
C GLY A 4 4.44 1.57 -21.70
N LEU A 5 3.49 1.50 -22.64
CA LEU A 5 3.06 0.24 -23.28
C LEU A 5 3.93 -0.13 -24.48
N VAL A 6 4.34 0.85 -25.31
CA VAL A 6 5.15 0.59 -26.51
C VAL A 6 6.51 -0.05 -26.18
N GLY A 7 7.11 0.27 -25.03
CA GLY A 7 8.32 -0.41 -24.57
C GLY A 7 8.09 -1.81 -23.98
N SER A 8 6.83 -2.17 -23.64
CA SER A 8 6.51 -3.47 -23.05
C SER A 8 6.16 -4.54 -24.07
N GLU A 9 5.80 -4.16 -25.28
CA GLU A 9 5.53 -5.12 -26.36
C GLU A 9 6.81 -5.76 -26.94
N MET A 10 7.94 -5.06 -26.88
CA MET A 10 9.23 -5.62 -27.26
C MET A 10 9.85 -6.52 -26.18
N CYS A 11 9.42 -6.41 -24.93
CA CYS A 11 9.75 -7.39 -23.90
C CYS A 11 8.63 -8.43 -23.89
N ILE A 12 8.89 -9.64 -24.39
CA ILE A 12 7.99 -10.80 -24.42
C ILE A 12 7.32 -10.99 -23.05
N ARG A 13 6.31 -10.18 -22.77
CA ARG A 13 5.42 -10.32 -21.60
C ARG A 13 4.16 -11.01 -22.10
N ASP A 14 4.22 -12.32 -22.10
CA ASP A 14 3.12 -13.19 -22.50
C ASP A 14 2.00 -13.27 -21.47
N ARG A 15 2.19 -12.67 -20.29
CA ARG A 15 1.20 -12.62 -19.19
C ARG A 15 1.28 -11.35 -18.36
N TYR A 16 0.11 -10.77 -18.10
CA TYR A 16 -0.08 -9.67 -17.17
C TYR A 16 -1.45 -9.77 -16.50
N GLU A 17 -1.60 -9.22 -15.31
CA GLU A 17 -2.85 -9.12 -14.58
C GLU A 17 -3.08 -7.64 -14.23
N ILE A 18 -4.29 -7.16 -14.49
CA ILE A 18 -4.70 -5.80 -14.10
C ILE A 18 -5.66 -5.93 -12.93
N VAL A 19 -5.30 -5.29 -11.83
CA VAL A 19 -6.15 -5.22 -10.64
C VAL A 19 -6.51 -3.78 -10.33
N ALA A 20 -7.74 -3.59 -9.90
CA ALA A 20 -8.24 -2.31 -9.38
C ALA A 20 -8.61 -2.47 -7.90
N THR A 21 -8.37 -1.43 -7.12
CA THR A 21 -8.54 -1.44 -5.66
C THR A 21 -9.64 -0.48 -5.21
N SER A 22 -9.46 0.19 -4.10
CA SER A 22 -10.49 0.98 -3.41
C SER A 22 -11.13 2.07 -4.27
N ALA A 23 -10.44 2.66 -5.24
CA ALA A 23 -10.98 3.68 -6.11
C ALA A 23 -12.14 3.14 -6.95
N PHE A 24 -11.94 2.01 -7.63
CA PHE A 24 -13.00 1.34 -8.38
C PHE A 24 -14.05 0.72 -7.46
N ARG A 25 -13.61 0.07 -6.38
CA ARG A 25 -14.48 -0.65 -5.45
C ARG A 25 -15.53 0.23 -4.77
N ASN A 26 -15.23 1.51 -4.52
CA ASN A 26 -16.04 2.40 -3.70
C ASN A 26 -16.73 3.54 -4.46
N THR A 27 -16.62 3.58 -5.77
CA THR A 27 -17.35 4.55 -6.60
C THR A 27 -18.75 4.04 -6.96
N SER A 28 -19.71 4.93 -7.13
CA SER A 28 -21.09 4.58 -7.49
C SER A 28 -21.22 3.99 -8.91
N ASN A 29 -20.30 4.36 -9.81
CA ASN A 29 -20.23 3.89 -11.18
C ASN A 29 -19.12 2.84 -11.42
N SER A 30 -18.76 2.08 -10.40
CA SER A 30 -17.65 1.11 -10.42
C SER A 30 -17.66 0.20 -11.65
N GLU A 31 -18.79 -0.41 -11.91
CA GLU A 31 -18.94 -1.38 -13.02
C GLU A 31 -18.88 -0.71 -14.39
N GLU A 32 -19.50 0.46 -14.53
CA GLU A 32 -19.45 1.25 -15.75
C GLU A 32 -18.01 1.72 -16.05
N ALA A 33 -17.33 2.27 -15.05
CA ALA A 33 -15.94 2.69 -15.16
C ALA A 33 -15.01 1.52 -15.49
N ARG A 34 -15.22 0.35 -14.88
CA ARG A 34 -14.48 -0.87 -15.19
C ARG A 34 -14.63 -1.25 -16.64
N ARG A 35 -15.87 -1.39 -17.13
CA ARG A 35 -16.16 -1.76 -18.54
C ARG A 35 -15.59 -0.74 -19.52
N TYR A 36 -15.73 0.55 -19.21
CA TYR A 36 -15.19 1.60 -20.05
C TYR A 36 -13.67 1.47 -20.23
N VAL A 37 -12.95 1.24 -19.15
CA VAL A 37 -11.48 1.07 -19.20
C VAL A 37 -11.12 -0.27 -19.87
N GLU A 38 -11.80 -1.37 -19.55
CA GLU A 38 -11.58 -2.69 -20.20
C GLU A 38 -11.73 -2.63 -21.72
N ASN A 39 -12.72 -1.87 -22.22
CA ASN A 39 -12.93 -1.68 -23.66
C ASN A 39 -11.77 -0.88 -24.33
N ILE A 40 -11.13 0.03 -23.60
CA ILE A 40 -9.99 0.81 -24.12
C ILE A 40 -8.70 -0.01 -24.15
N ILE A 41 -8.46 -0.77 -23.08
CA ILE A 41 -7.21 -1.53 -22.93
C ILE A 41 -7.29 -2.95 -23.48
N GLU A 42 -8.48 -3.36 -23.93
CA GLU A 42 -8.80 -4.71 -24.45
C GLU A 42 -8.36 -5.85 -23.49
N HIS A 43 -8.45 -5.59 -22.18
CA HIS A 43 -8.05 -6.54 -21.15
C HIS A 43 -8.96 -6.46 -19.92
N PRO A 44 -9.33 -7.61 -19.31
CA PRO A 44 -10.15 -7.61 -18.11
C PRO A 44 -9.46 -7.00 -16.91
N ILE A 45 -10.22 -6.25 -16.10
CA ILE A 45 -9.78 -5.67 -14.83
C ILE A 45 -10.46 -6.41 -13.69
N ARG A 46 -9.67 -6.97 -12.78
CA ARG A 46 -10.17 -7.61 -11.58
C ARG A 46 -10.21 -6.62 -10.41
N ILE A 47 -11.41 -6.31 -9.93
CA ILE A 47 -11.57 -5.47 -8.73
C ILE A 47 -11.37 -6.37 -7.50
N ILE A 48 -10.31 -6.13 -6.75
CA ILE A 48 -9.97 -6.92 -5.55
C ILE A 48 -10.52 -6.29 -4.27
N SER A 49 -10.88 -7.13 -3.29
CA SER A 49 -11.28 -6.67 -1.96
C SER A 49 -10.08 -6.13 -1.18
N GLY A 50 -10.32 -5.26 -0.16
CA GLY A 50 -9.25 -4.79 0.71
C GLY A 50 -8.58 -5.91 1.50
N LEU A 51 -9.32 -6.96 1.85
CA LEU A 51 -8.73 -8.13 2.50
C LEU A 51 -7.82 -8.93 1.54
N GLU A 52 -8.19 -9.03 0.28
CA GLU A 52 -7.37 -9.66 -0.75
C GLU A 52 -6.10 -8.84 -1.02
N GLU A 53 -6.23 -7.50 -1.11
CA GLU A 53 -5.11 -6.57 -1.24
C GLU A 53 -4.12 -6.73 -0.07
N ALA A 54 -4.63 -6.83 1.17
CA ALA A 54 -3.81 -7.08 2.36
C ALA A 54 -3.16 -8.49 2.35
N LYS A 55 -3.86 -9.51 1.82
CA LYS A 55 -3.29 -10.85 1.64
C LYS A 55 -2.14 -10.86 0.63
N LEU A 56 -2.22 -10.07 -0.43
CA LEU A 56 -1.13 -9.97 -1.40
C LEU A 56 0.17 -9.51 -0.75
N ILE A 57 0.13 -8.62 0.25
CA ILE A 57 1.33 -8.20 1.00
C ILE A 57 2.02 -9.43 1.62
N SER A 58 1.26 -10.39 2.16
CA SER A 58 1.79 -11.58 2.82
C SER A 58 2.51 -12.56 1.87
N LEU A 59 2.22 -12.50 0.58
CA LEU A 59 2.83 -13.38 -0.42
C LEU A 59 4.26 -12.97 -0.78
N HIS A 60 4.63 -11.73 -0.54
CA HIS A 60 6.00 -11.29 -0.83
C HIS A 60 6.99 -11.91 0.18
N PRO A 61 8.06 -12.61 -0.28
CA PRO A 61 8.98 -13.34 0.61
C PRO A 61 9.61 -12.48 1.72
N LYS A 62 9.79 -11.17 1.48
CA LYS A 62 10.33 -10.25 2.48
C LYS A 62 9.33 -9.93 3.59
N ALA A 63 8.03 -10.07 3.35
CA ALA A 63 6.99 -9.82 4.35
C ALA A 63 6.95 -10.90 5.44
N GLN A 64 7.46 -12.08 5.15
CA GLN A 64 7.52 -13.21 6.09
C GLN A 64 8.82 -13.25 6.90
N LYS A 65 9.71 -12.26 6.70
CA LYS A 65 11.00 -12.19 7.39
C LYS A 65 11.02 -11.13 8.47
N GLY A 66 11.56 -11.49 9.62
CA GLY A 66 11.79 -10.60 10.75
C GLY A 66 10.67 -10.66 11.80
N LYS A 67 11.04 -10.30 13.04
CA LYS A 67 10.13 -10.28 14.19
C LYS A 67 9.66 -8.85 14.43
N ASN A 68 8.50 -8.68 15.05
CA ASN A 68 7.97 -7.39 15.52
C ASN A 68 7.80 -6.32 14.45
N LYS A 69 7.50 -6.72 13.20
CA LYS A 69 7.26 -5.81 12.08
C LYS A 69 5.79 -5.78 11.68
N MET A 70 5.32 -4.60 11.36
CA MET A 70 4.00 -4.35 10.78
C MET A 70 4.18 -3.75 9.39
N TYR A 71 3.57 -4.35 8.40
CA TYR A 71 3.51 -3.82 7.05
C TYR A 71 2.23 -3.02 6.90
N VAL A 72 2.34 -1.79 6.40
CA VAL A 72 1.22 -0.85 6.27
C VAL A 72 1.24 -0.27 4.87
N ASP A 73 0.16 -0.46 4.14
CA ASP A 73 -0.09 0.19 2.85
C ASP A 73 -1.24 1.18 3.00
N VAL A 74 -0.96 2.47 2.82
CA VAL A 74 -1.97 3.52 2.87
C VAL A 74 -2.28 3.96 1.44
N GLY A 75 -3.38 3.41 0.92
CA GLY A 75 -3.94 3.78 -0.38
C GLY A 75 -4.82 5.03 -0.32
N GLY A 76 -5.48 5.32 -1.44
CA GLY A 76 -6.41 6.45 -1.52
C GLY A 76 -7.69 6.26 -0.68
N GLY A 77 -8.28 5.08 -0.68
CA GLY A 77 -9.56 4.81 -0.01
C GLY A 77 -9.50 3.85 1.17
N SER A 78 -8.40 3.11 1.33
CA SER A 78 -8.24 2.11 2.40
C SER A 78 -6.81 2.05 2.90
N THR A 79 -6.62 1.37 4.03
CA THR A 79 -5.32 1.03 4.61
C THR A 79 -5.31 -0.45 4.91
N GLU A 80 -4.32 -1.13 4.34
CA GLU A 80 -4.06 -2.54 4.51
C GLU A 80 -2.94 -2.73 5.52
N ILE A 81 -3.17 -3.60 6.51
CA ILE A 81 -2.17 -3.92 7.53
C ILE A 81 -1.93 -5.42 7.56
N TYR A 82 -0.66 -5.79 7.60
CA TYR A 82 -0.19 -7.16 7.71
C TYR A 82 0.89 -7.30 8.76
N ILE A 83 0.77 -8.34 9.60
CA ILE A 83 1.77 -8.75 10.59
C ILE A 83 1.99 -10.24 10.46
N TYR A 84 3.25 -10.66 10.39
CA TYR A 84 3.64 -12.07 10.51
C TYR A 84 4.25 -12.33 11.87
N ARG A 85 3.66 -13.24 12.64
CA ARG A 85 4.12 -13.58 13.98
C ARG A 85 3.75 -15.00 14.38
N LYS A 86 4.71 -15.76 14.93
CA LYS A 86 4.51 -17.15 15.39
C LYS A 86 3.85 -18.03 14.33
N ASN A 87 4.33 -17.95 13.10
CA ASN A 87 3.79 -18.65 11.92
C ASN A 87 2.32 -18.33 11.59
N ASN A 88 1.78 -17.23 12.14
CA ASN A 88 0.44 -16.75 11.84
C ASN A 88 0.46 -15.45 11.07
N HIS A 89 -0.46 -15.34 10.11
CA HIS A 89 -0.71 -14.16 9.32
C HIS A 89 -1.87 -13.37 9.92
N HIS A 90 -1.60 -12.16 10.41
CA HIS A 90 -2.61 -11.24 10.91
C HIS A 90 -2.82 -10.15 9.85
N ILE A 91 -4.00 -10.13 9.25
CA ILE A 91 -4.31 -9.32 8.08
C ILE A 91 -5.59 -8.54 8.34
N GLN A 92 -5.59 -7.24 8.01
CA GLN A 92 -6.78 -6.43 8.09
C GLN A 92 -6.74 -5.28 7.07
N SER A 93 -7.90 -4.95 6.50
CA SER A 93 -8.14 -3.74 5.72
C SER A 93 -9.11 -2.82 6.47
N PHE A 94 -8.83 -1.53 6.44
CA PHE A 94 -9.63 -0.47 7.06
C PHE A 94 -10.06 0.53 5.98
N GLN A 95 -11.30 1.00 6.06
CA GLN A 95 -11.83 2.04 5.16
C GLN A 95 -11.30 3.44 5.58
N LEU A 96 -9.98 3.54 5.69
CA LEU A 96 -9.20 4.72 6.00
C LEU A 96 -8.13 4.85 4.93
N GLY A 97 -8.12 5.93 4.18
CA GLY A 97 -7.16 6.15 3.11
C GLY A 97 -6.99 7.64 2.83
N ALA A 98 -5.90 8.02 2.18
CA ALA A 98 -5.49 9.40 2.01
C ALA A 98 -6.58 10.28 1.35
N VAL A 99 -7.12 9.84 0.22
CA VAL A 99 -8.19 10.57 -0.50
C VAL A 99 -9.50 10.55 0.30
N ARG A 100 -9.81 9.44 0.97
CA ARG A 100 -11.01 9.34 1.80
C ARG A 100 -10.98 10.33 2.97
N LEU A 101 -9.83 10.50 3.62
CA LEU A 101 -9.63 11.48 4.68
C LEU A 101 -9.69 12.90 4.14
N MET A 102 -9.01 13.18 3.02
CA MET A 102 -9.07 14.49 2.34
C MET A 102 -10.50 14.92 2.04
N LEU A 103 -11.35 13.98 1.63
CA LEU A 103 -12.76 14.24 1.30
C LEU A 103 -13.70 14.16 2.51
N ASN A 104 -13.20 13.96 3.74
CA ASN A 104 -13.97 13.77 4.96
C ASN A 104 -15.05 12.66 4.84
N LYS A 105 -14.73 11.58 4.09
CA LYS A 105 -15.64 10.43 3.85
C LYS A 105 -15.32 9.22 4.74
N GLU A 106 -14.40 9.34 5.66
CA GLU A 106 -14.09 8.29 6.63
C GLU A 106 -15.17 8.25 7.74
N LYS A 107 -15.39 7.06 8.25
CA LYS A 107 -16.35 6.86 9.35
C LYS A 107 -15.59 6.73 10.67
N LYS A 108 -16.04 7.44 11.71
CA LYS A 108 -15.44 7.38 13.07
C LYS A 108 -15.29 5.93 13.58
N LYS A 109 -16.25 5.06 13.26
CA LYS A 109 -16.19 3.64 13.62
C LYS A 109 -14.98 2.89 13.04
N GLU A 110 -14.45 3.31 11.89
CA GLU A 110 -13.27 2.67 11.28
C GLU A 110 -12.00 2.97 12.06
N TRP A 111 -11.84 4.19 12.56
CA TRP A 111 -10.76 4.54 13.48
C TRP A 111 -10.81 3.69 14.74
N SER A 112 -11.99 3.57 15.37
CA SER A 112 -12.17 2.73 16.56
C SER A 112 -11.93 1.25 16.26
N ARG A 113 -12.29 0.76 15.05
CA ARG A 113 -12.01 -0.61 14.61
C ARG A 113 -10.52 -0.83 14.45
N MET A 114 -9.81 0.11 13.84
CA MET A 114 -8.36 0.07 13.68
C MET A 114 -7.65 0.08 15.04
N ASP A 115 -8.03 0.98 15.94
CA ASP A 115 -7.42 1.07 17.27
C ASP A 115 -7.59 -0.22 18.08
N ARG A 116 -8.78 -0.84 18.05
CA ARG A 116 -9.01 -2.13 18.73
C ARG A 116 -8.15 -3.24 18.13
N TRP A 117 -8.04 -3.28 16.81
CA TRP A 117 -7.21 -4.28 16.14
C TRP A 117 -5.73 -4.08 16.46
N LEU A 118 -5.23 -2.85 16.41
CA LEU A 118 -3.87 -2.50 16.79
C LEU A 118 -3.55 -2.90 18.23
N THR A 119 -4.45 -2.64 19.17
CA THR A 119 -4.25 -3.02 20.60
C THR A 119 -4.07 -4.53 20.77
N LYS A 120 -4.80 -5.36 20.00
CA LYS A 120 -4.63 -6.81 20.00
C LYS A 120 -3.29 -7.28 19.43
N HIS A 121 -2.64 -6.43 18.64
CA HIS A 121 -1.39 -6.74 17.93
C HIS A 121 -0.24 -5.81 18.34
N SER A 122 -0.20 -5.38 19.61
CA SER A 122 0.69 -4.33 20.10
C SER A 122 2.18 -4.68 20.16
N GLN A 123 2.56 -5.94 19.98
CA GLN A 123 3.97 -6.36 20.02
C GLN A 123 4.68 -6.10 18.67
N VAL A 124 4.75 -4.82 18.29
CA VAL A 124 5.36 -4.35 17.05
C VAL A 124 6.26 -3.16 17.38
N ASP A 125 7.50 -3.19 16.89
CA ASP A 125 8.48 -2.13 17.11
C ASP A 125 8.72 -1.28 15.85
N GLU A 126 8.42 -1.83 14.68
CA GLU A 126 8.77 -1.24 13.39
C GLU A 126 7.59 -1.28 12.41
N ILE A 127 7.34 -0.14 11.77
CA ILE A 127 6.47 -0.06 10.60
C ILE A 127 7.29 -0.15 9.32
N ILE A 128 6.87 -1.06 8.44
CA ILE A 128 7.33 -1.16 7.06
C ILE A 128 6.22 -0.59 6.17
N GLY A 129 6.38 0.65 5.74
CA GLY A 129 5.40 1.29 4.88
C GLY A 129 5.56 0.87 3.42
N LEU A 130 4.45 0.49 2.80
CA LEU A 130 4.33 0.24 1.37
C LEU A 130 3.71 1.46 0.68
N GLY A 131 3.79 1.46 -0.63
CA GLY A 131 3.15 2.49 -1.45
C GLY A 131 3.92 3.80 -1.56
N GLY A 132 3.35 4.71 -2.32
CA GLY A 132 4.02 5.93 -2.76
C GLY A 132 4.11 7.02 -1.70
N ASN A 133 3.12 7.15 -0.82
CA ASN A 133 3.05 8.26 0.13
C ASN A 133 4.18 8.21 1.17
N ILE A 134 4.33 7.07 1.85
CA ILE A 134 5.40 6.92 2.85
C ILE A 134 6.79 6.98 2.23
N LYS A 135 6.96 6.39 1.04
CA LYS A 135 8.22 6.44 0.29
C LYS A 135 8.58 7.87 -0.09
N ALA A 136 7.62 8.64 -0.60
CA ALA A 136 7.83 10.04 -0.97
C ALA A 136 8.21 10.89 0.25
N PHE A 137 7.51 10.73 1.38
CA PHE A 137 7.82 11.44 2.60
C PHE A 137 9.23 11.14 3.13
N LEU A 138 9.63 9.88 3.23
CA LEU A 138 10.98 9.52 3.68
C LEU A 138 12.06 10.01 2.71
N ASN A 139 11.81 9.92 1.40
CA ASN A 139 12.72 10.42 0.38
C ASN A 139 12.90 11.94 0.43
N ALA A 140 11.85 12.70 0.80
CA ALA A 140 11.93 14.15 0.99
C ALA A 140 12.98 14.56 2.05
N TYR A 141 13.31 13.64 2.95
CA TYR A 141 14.36 13.81 3.96
C TYR A 141 15.61 12.94 3.68
N ASN A 142 15.76 12.42 2.45
CA ASN A 142 16.90 11.60 2.01
C ASN A 142 17.16 10.36 2.89
N VAL A 143 16.11 9.75 3.43
CA VAL A 143 16.22 8.55 4.27
C VAL A 143 15.27 7.45 3.80
N LYS A 144 15.62 6.19 4.09
CA LYS A 144 14.74 5.02 3.88
C LYS A 144 14.09 4.56 5.18
N LYS A 145 14.70 4.91 6.31
CA LYS A 145 14.26 4.57 7.66
C LYS A 145 14.42 5.78 8.58
N MET A 146 13.46 5.98 9.46
CA MET A 146 13.40 7.12 10.36
C MET A 146 12.94 6.66 11.75
N LYS A 147 13.56 7.20 12.82
CA LYS A 147 13.05 7.03 14.19
C LYS A 147 11.70 7.71 14.32
N SER A 148 10.79 7.13 15.09
CA SER A 148 9.42 7.64 15.22
C SER A 148 9.35 9.06 15.79
N GLU A 149 10.20 9.42 16.74
CA GLU A 149 10.27 10.80 17.25
C GLU A 149 10.57 11.81 16.15
N TYR A 150 11.55 11.48 15.30
CA TYR A 150 11.91 12.34 14.17
C TYR A 150 10.82 12.36 13.10
N PHE A 151 10.17 11.22 12.85
CA PHE A 151 9.01 11.14 11.95
C PHE A 151 7.89 12.07 12.42
N LEU A 152 7.51 12.01 13.68
CA LEU A 152 6.44 12.85 14.25
C LEU A 152 6.79 14.34 14.17
N LYS A 153 8.05 14.71 14.46
CA LYS A 153 8.54 16.08 14.31
C LYS A 153 8.43 16.53 12.85
N LYS A 154 8.96 15.75 11.90
CA LYS A 154 8.96 16.08 10.48
C LYS A 154 7.56 16.10 9.88
N HIS A 155 6.68 15.20 10.30
CA HIS A 155 5.27 15.24 9.91
C HIS A 155 4.60 16.56 10.35
N LYS A 156 4.81 17.03 11.58
CA LYS A 156 4.25 18.30 12.07
C LYS A 156 4.76 19.49 11.25
N GLU A 157 6.06 19.55 10.98
CA GLU A 157 6.67 20.58 10.12
C GLU A 157 6.09 20.53 8.70
N PHE A 158 6.02 19.34 8.12
CA PHE A 158 5.54 19.11 6.76
C PHE A 158 4.05 19.45 6.58
N LYS A 159 3.21 19.11 7.55
CA LYS A 159 1.76 19.39 7.53
C LYS A 159 1.45 20.89 7.51
N ASN A 160 2.34 21.72 8.07
CA ASN A 160 2.20 23.17 8.07
C ASN A 160 2.63 23.84 6.75
N LEU A 161 3.19 23.09 5.80
CA LEU A 161 3.59 23.63 4.50
C LEU A 161 2.39 23.70 3.56
N GLU A 162 2.31 24.80 2.83
CA GLU A 162 1.38 24.92 1.71
C GLU A 162 1.68 23.91 0.60
N ILE A 163 0.66 23.51 -0.17
CA ILE A 163 0.78 22.52 -1.24
C ILE A 163 1.87 22.93 -2.25
N ASN A 164 1.89 24.21 -2.67
CA ASN A 164 2.89 24.71 -3.60
C ASN A 164 4.32 24.58 -3.06
N LYS A 165 4.52 24.79 -1.75
CA LYS A 165 5.83 24.59 -1.12
C LYS A 165 6.24 23.13 -1.10
N LYS A 166 5.29 22.20 -0.88
CA LYS A 166 5.55 20.76 -0.95
C LYS A 166 5.97 20.34 -2.36
N ILE A 167 5.33 20.88 -3.40
CA ILE A 167 5.70 20.62 -4.80
C ILE A 167 7.10 21.16 -5.10
N GLN A 168 7.36 22.42 -4.79
CA GLN A 168 8.63 23.08 -5.13
C GLN A 168 9.82 22.55 -4.34
N GLN A 169 9.64 22.33 -3.04
CA GLN A 169 10.74 21.94 -2.14
C GLN A 169 11.07 20.45 -2.24
N PHE A 170 10.06 19.59 -2.45
CA PHE A 170 10.24 18.13 -2.40
C PHE A 170 9.98 17.44 -3.74
N GLY A 171 9.60 18.18 -4.78
CA GLY A 171 9.37 17.64 -6.12
C GLY A 171 8.16 16.71 -6.20
N PHE A 172 7.14 16.91 -5.36
CA PHE A 172 5.94 16.09 -5.42
C PHE A 172 5.07 16.45 -6.62
N ALA A 173 4.43 15.46 -7.24
CA ALA A 173 3.34 15.69 -8.15
C ALA A 173 2.15 16.30 -7.39
N SER A 174 1.35 17.13 -8.07
CA SER A 174 0.23 17.86 -7.45
C SER A 174 -0.77 16.94 -6.78
N ASP A 175 -1.14 15.83 -7.45
CA ASP A 175 -2.05 14.78 -6.97
C ASP A 175 -1.55 14.02 -5.73
N ARG A 176 -0.25 14.16 -5.43
CA ARG A 176 0.34 13.62 -4.21
C ARG A 176 0.46 14.67 -3.11
N ALA A 177 0.80 15.89 -3.47
CA ALA A 177 1.02 16.96 -2.51
C ALA A 177 -0.24 17.30 -1.69
N ASP A 178 -1.43 17.10 -2.25
CA ASP A 178 -2.71 17.34 -1.60
C ASP A 178 -3.16 16.20 -0.67
N VAL A 179 -2.76 14.94 -0.94
CA VAL A 179 -3.23 13.78 -0.17
C VAL A 179 -2.22 13.22 0.83
N ILE A 180 -0.94 13.56 0.69
CA ILE A 180 0.13 12.92 1.47
C ILE A 180 0.00 13.14 2.97
N ASP A 181 -0.45 14.32 3.42
CA ASP A 181 -0.66 14.62 4.84
C ASP A 181 -1.67 13.66 5.46
N HIS A 182 -2.75 13.40 4.75
CA HIS A 182 -3.81 12.49 5.19
C HIS A 182 -3.30 11.04 5.29
N ALA A 183 -2.44 10.63 4.37
CA ALA A 183 -1.79 9.33 4.48
C ALA A 183 -0.88 9.26 5.70
N LEU A 184 -0.09 10.30 5.95
CA LEU A 184 0.83 10.37 7.10
C LEU A 184 0.08 10.44 8.44
N ASP A 185 -1.10 11.06 8.51
CA ASP A 185 -1.94 11.07 9.72
C ASP A 185 -2.32 9.65 10.16
N ILE A 186 -2.53 8.73 9.22
CA ILE A 186 -2.77 7.31 9.53
C ILE A 186 -1.51 6.67 10.15
N TYR A 187 -0.33 6.90 9.58
CA TYR A 187 0.93 6.43 10.16
C TYR A 187 1.16 7.00 11.56
N VAL A 188 0.92 8.30 11.75
CA VAL A 188 1.03 8.97 13.06
C VAL A 188 0.12 8.33 14.10
N ARG A 189 -1.12 7.99 13.71
CA ARG A 189 -2.06 7.27 14.59
C ARG A 189 -1.51 5.92 15.03
N ILE A 190 -1.00 5.12 14.10
CA ILE A 190 -0.42 3.81 14.39
C ILE A 190 0.81 3.95 15.28
N ILE A 191 1.73 4.87 14.96
CA ILE A 191 2.95 5.13 15.73
C ILE A 191 2.62 5.45 17.19
N LYS A 192 1.70 6.39 17.40
CA LYS A 192 1.30 6.80 18.76
C LYS A 192 0.57 5.70 19.52
N LYS A 193 -0.29 4.95 18.83
CA LYS A 193 -1.08 3.88 19.46
C LYS A 193 -0.23 2.72 19.95
N LEU A 194 0.84 2.39 19.23
CA LEU A 194 1.68 1.22 19.50
C LEU A 194 3.08 1.55 20.04
N ASN A 195 3.40 2.82 20.23
CA ASN A 195 4.76 3.26 20.61
C ASN A 195 5.85 2.71 19.67
N ILE A 196 5.58 2.76 18.36
CA ILE A 196 6.51 2.29 17.33
C ILE A 196 7.84 3.02 17.43
N LYS A 197 8.94 2.29 17.30
CA LYS A 197 10.30 2.84 17.41
C LYS A 197 10.80 3.42 16.08
N THR A 198 10.47 2.74 14.96
CA THR A 198 10.98 3.14 13.65
C THR A 198 9.96 2.93 12.54
N VAL A 199 10.05 3.77 11.51
CA VAL A 199 9.29 3.67 10.27
C VAL A 199 10.26 3.59 9.11
N GLN A 200 10.05 2.67 8.19
CA GLN A 200 10.82 2.59 6.94
C GLN A 200 9.90 2.32 5.74
N SER A 201 10.36 2.64 4.52
CA SER A 201 9.67 2.30 3.28
C SER A 201 10.29 1.10 2.60
N THR A 202 9.50 0.40 1.78
CA THR A 202 9.98 -0.67 0.91
C THR A 202 10.26 -0.17 -0.51
N LYS A 203 10.97 -1.00 -1.30
CA LYS A 203 11.06 -0.84 -2.74
C LYS A 203 10.01 -1.66 -3.50
N TRP A 204 9.28 -2.52 -2.82
CA TRP A 204 8.27 -3.41 -3.37
C TRP A 204 6.87 -3.03 -2.84
N GLY A 205 5.84 -3.42 -3.56
CA GLY A 205 4.43 -3.15 -3.23
C GLY A 205 3.52 -4.30 -3.64
N VAL A 206 2.22 -4.02 -3.73
CA VAL A 206 1.19 -5.01 -4.10
C VAL A 206 1.43 -5.57 -5.50
N SER A 207 1.87 -4.77 -6.46
CA SER A 207 2.20 -5.22 -7.82
C SER A 207 3.31 -6.28 -7.84
N ASP A 208 4.37 -6.11 -7.03
CA ASP A 208 5.43 -7.11 -6.89
C ASP A 208 4.89 -8.40 -6.27
N SER A 209 3.97 -8.30 -5.33
CA SER A 209 3.32 -9.46 -4.71
C SER A 209 2.42 -10.22 -5.69
N ILE A 210 1.73 -9.51 -6.59
CA ILE A 210 0.96 -10.13 -7.69
C ILE A 210 1.90 -10.87 -8.63
N ALA A 211 3.03 -10.27 -9.01
CA ALA A 211 4.03 -10.93 -9.86
C ALA A 211 4.57 -12.21 -9.21
N VAL A 212 4.87 -12.18 -7.90
CA VAL A 212 5.30 -13.38 -7.14
C VAL A 212 4.20 -14.44 -7.15
N LYS A 213 2.93 -14.06 -6.89
CA LYS A 213 1.79 -14.98 -6.93
C LYS A 213 1.66 -15.65 -8.29
N THR A 214 1.63 -14.84 -9.35
CA THR A 214 1.50 -15.33 -10.73
C THR A 214 2.65 -16.25 -11.11
N PHE A 215 3.88 -15.91 -10.71
CA PHE A 215 5.03 -16.77 -10.91
C PHE A 215 4.84 -18.15 -10.24
N HIS A 216 4.45 -18.19 -8.97
CA HIS A 216 4.21 -19.44 -8.27
C HIS A 216 3.08 -20.27 -8.90
N GLU A 217 1.99 -19.64 -9.31
CA GLU A 217 0.87 -20.35 -9.98
C GLU A 217 1.28 -21.00 -11.29
N LEU A 218 2.22 -20.37 -12.02
CA LEU A 218 2.69 -20.88 -13.31
C LEU A 218 3.76 -21.98 -13.19
N TYR A 219 4.68 -21.81 -12.24
CA TYR A 219 5.87 -22.65 -12.19
C TYR A 219 5.80 -23.74 -11.13
N SER A 220 5.02 -23.60 -10.05
CA SER A 220 4.84 -24.69 -9.08
C SER A 220 4.17 -25.92 -9.70
N LYS A 221 3.27 -25.73 -10.67
CA LYS A 221 2.68 -26.84 -11.45
C LYS A 221 3.66 -27.50 -12.41
N LYS A 222 4.70 -26.78 -12.88
CA LYS A 222 5.73 -27.36 -13.77
C LYS A 222 6.79 -28.15 -13.01
N ILE A 223 7.08 -27.75 -11.77
CA ILE A 223 8.06 -28.44 -10.95
C ILE A 223 7.56 -29.84 -10.55
N SER A 224 6.27 -29.98 -10.22
CA SER A 224 5.66 -31.29 -9.93
C SER A 224 5.68 -32.27 -11.11
N ILE A 225 5.73 -31.80 -12.35
CA ILE A 225 5.80 -32.64 -13.56
C ILE A 225 7.23 -33.16 -13.80
N TYR A 226 8.25 -32.54 -13.24
CA TYR A 226 9.64 -32.96 -13.38
C TYR A 226 10.15 -33.84 -12.23
N GLU A 227 9.44 -33.89 -11.09
CA GLU A 227 9.77 -34.76 -9.95
C GLU A 227 9.18 -36.19 -10.11
N ASP A 228 8.23 -36.39 -11.03
CA ASP A 228 7.60 -37.70 -11.32
C ASP A 228 8.21 -38.41 -12.56
N LYS A 229 9.42 -38.10 -12.95
CA LYS A 229 10.20 -38.81 -13.98
C LYS A 229 11.59 -39.12 -13.45
#